data_795a806f59055da60b0fc31aca2f6a96
#
_entry.id   795a806f59055da60b0fc31aca2f6a96
#
_cell.length_a   1.000
_cell.length_b   1.000
_cell.length_c   1.000
_cell.angle_alpha   90.00
_cell.angle_beta   90.00
_cell.angle_gamma   90.00
#
_symmetry.space_group_name_H-M   'P 1'
#
loop_
_entity.id
_entity.type
_entity.pdbx_description
1 polymer ?
#
loop_
_entity_poly.entity_id
_entity_poly.type
_entity_poly.pdbx_seq_one_letter_code
_entity_poly.pdbx_strand_id
1 'polypeptide(L)'
;MGFQAVNMDSIARFNSANSSDFLSAYTSYISDKIRTNLNRPKSRILAPSSLRCARKCWFRLRGSEPDVIQAPDTCLQYTADIGTSRHQAIQTNLSNMLGDQWLSVDDYLSMLDDYPYDYSIRKYGMEYQISIEYPPIRFACDGIIVWNDKIFLLEIKTTDYSSWNSLTEPKSVHMDQIKCYCTLLKIHDALVLYEDRQYGEYKCYELHFTQNDFSYIKDRIDYI
;
A
#
# COMPACT_ATOMS: atom_id res chain seq x y z
N MET A 1 24.38 36.19 19.90
CA MET A 1 25.01 34.84 19.88
C MET A 1 25.64 34.65 18.51
N GLY A 2 26.98 34.68 18.45
CA GLY A 2 27.72 34.57 17.19
C GLY A 2 27.77 33.10 16.74
N PHE A 3 27.40 32.85 15.51
CA PHE A 3 27.65 31.58 14.88
C PHE A 3 29.15 31.39 14.71
N GLN A 4 29.75 30.41 15.39
CA GLN A 4 31.12 30.00 15.07
C GLN A 4 31.09 29.36 13.67
N ALA A 5 31.87 29.95 12.76
CA ALA A 5 32.07 29.36 11.45
C ALA A 5 32.70 27.96 11.62
N VAL A 6 32.00 26.93 11.19
CA VAL A 6 32.53 25.55 11.17
C VAL A 6 33.64 25.51 10.13
N ASN A 7 34.86 25.17 10.58
CA ASN A 7 36.01 25.07 9.68
C ASN A 7 35.79 23.92 8.69
N MET A 8 35.72 24.23 7.40
CA MET A 8 35.50 23.26 6.33
C MET A 8 36.62 22.20 6.28
N ASP A 9 37.84 22.50 6.72
CA ASP A 9 38.92 21.50 6.82
C ASP A 9 38.66 20.47 7.94
N SER A 10 37.91 20.82 8.97
CA SER A 10 37.52 19.85 10.00
C SER A 10 36.41 18.92 9.51
N ILE A 11 35.53 19.40 8.62
CA ILE A 11 34.50 18.56 7.96
C ILE A 11 35.17 17.57 6.98
N ALA A 12 36.16 18.03 6.21
CA ALA A 12 36.88 17.16 5.28
C ALA A 12 37.68 16.06 6.01
N ARG A 13 38.24 16.34 7.17
CA ARG A 13 38.92 15.34 8.03
C ARG A 13 37.95 14.34 8.67
N PHE A 14 36.75 14.77 9.00
CA PHE A 14 35.69 13.88 9.50
C PHE A 14 35.23 12.84 8.44
N ASN A 15 35.30 13.21 7.16
CA ASN A 15 34.86 12.34 6.07
C ASN A 15 35.86 11.25 5.67
N SER A 16 37.11 11.24 6.14
CA SER A 16 38.15 10.38 5.55
C SER A 16 38.54 9.13 6.35
N ALA A 17 38.27 9.05 7.65
CA ALA A 17 38.79 7.92 8.44
C ALA A 17 37.74 7.05 9.17
N ASN A 18 36.58 7.59 9.52
CA ASN A 18 35.54 6.84 10.28
C ASN A 18 34.22 6.67 9.52
N SER A 19 34.07 7.24 8.32
CA SER A 19 32.82 7.19 7.57
C SER A 19 32.54 5.81 6.97
N SER A 20 33.61 5.05 6.62
CA SER A 20 33.46 3.70 6.04
C SER A 20 32.90 2.70 7.04
N ASP A 21 33.36 2.75 8.30
CA ASP A 21 32.91 1.81 9.34
C ASP A 21 31.46 2.12 9.75
N PHE A 22 31.11 3.40 9.90
CA PHE A 22 29.73 3.79 10.19
C PHE A 22 28.78 3.43 9.03
N LEU A 23 29.16 3.72 7.80
CA LEU A 23 28.37 3.37 6.62
C LEU A 23 28.18 1.87 6.50
N SER A 24 29.25 1.09 6.71
CA SER A 24 29.21 -0.37 6.71
C SER A 24 28.29 -0.90 7.81
N ALA A 25 28.40 -0.38 9.03
CA ALA A 25 27.53 -0.75 10.13
C ALA A 25 26.06 -0.42 9.86
N TYR A 26 25.77 0.79 9.32
CA TYR A 26 24.42 1.21 9.00
C TYR A 26 23.80 0.36 7.88
N THR A 27 24.53 0.09 6.80
CA THR A 27 24.06 -0.75 5.69
C THR A 27 23.84 -2.18 6.11
N SER A 28 24.71 -2.74 6.98
CA SER A 28 24.52 -4.05 7.59
C SER A 28 23.25 -4.08 8.43
N TYR A 29 23.03 -3.09 9.29
CA TYR A 29 21.81 -2.99 10.11
C TYR A 29 20.54 -2.97 9.25
N ILE A 30 20.52 -2.18 8.18
CA ILE A 30 19.36 -2.14 7.26
C ILE A 30 19.15 -3.49 6.59
N SER A 31 20.22 -4.14 6.12
CA SER A 31 20.15 -5.45 5.49
C SER A 31 19.63 -6.53 6.44
N ASP A 32 20.06 -6.51 7.70
CA ASP A 32 19.60 -7.44 8.73
C ASP A 32 18.13 -7.21 9.11
N LYS A 33 17.70 -5.95 9.17
CA LYS A 33 16.28 -5.58 9.37
C LYS A 33 15.40 -6.14 8.25
N ILE A 34 15.82 -5.99 6.99
CA ILE A 34 15.10 -6.52 5.82
C ILE A 34 15.06 -8.06 5.89
N ARG A 35 16.20 -8.71 6.17
CA ARG A 35 16.29 -10.17 6.31
C ARG A 35 15.36 -10.70 7.40
N THR A 36 15.31 -10.03 8.55
CA THR A 36 14.38 -10.37 9.63
C THR A 36 12.94 -10.32 9.19
N ASN A 37 12.56 -9.30 8.39
CA ASN A 37 11.19 -9.18 7.85
C ASN A 37 10.89 -10.26 6.80
N LEU A 38 11.86 -10.62 5.95
CA LEU A 38 11.71 -11.68 4.94
C LEU A 38 11.52 -13.06 5.58
N ASN A 39 12.18 -13.31 6.71
CA ASN A 39 12.15 -14.58 7.44
C ASN A 39 10.92 -14.72 8.37
N ARG A 40 10.06 -13.71 8.48
CA ARG A 40 8.83 -13.84 9.28
C ARG A 40 7.93 -14.92 8.68
N PRO A 41 7.28 -15.73 9.54
CA PRO A 41 6.29 -16.69 9.08
C PRO A 41 5.23 -15.99 8.22
N LYS A 42 4.99 -16.49 7.01
CA LYS A 42 3.99 -15.91 6.13
C LYS A 42 2.60 -16.33 6.60
N SER A 43 1.71 -15.36 6.74
CA SER A 43 0.32 -15.64 7.07
C SER A 43 -0.34 -16.44 5.94
N ARG A 44 -1.19 -17.42 6.32
CA ARG A 44 -2.03 -18.17 5.37
C ARG A 44 -3.28 -17.38 5.00
N ILE A 45 -3.11 -16.10 4.71
CA ILE A 45 -4.18 -15.15 4.43
C ILE A 45 -3.85 -14.49 3.09
N LEU A 46 -4.84 -14.35 2.23
CA LEU A 46 -4.71 -13.69 0.94
C LEU A 46 -4.59 -12.17 1.12
N ALA A 47 -3.87 -11.56 0.21
CA ALA A 47 -3.88 -10.11 0.02
C ALA A 47 -4.42 -9.81 -1.39
N PRO A 48 -5.27 -8.79 -1.57
CA PRO A 48 -5.83 -8.44 -2.88
C PRO A 48 -4.80 -8.29 -3.99
N SER A 49 -3.65 -7.71 -3.69
CA SER A 49 -2.54 -7.57 -4.64
C SER A 49 -1.95 -8.91 -5.12
N SER A 50 -2.22 -10.03 -4.42
CA SER A 50 -1.77 -11.36 -4.83
C SER A 50 -2.74 -12.09 -5.75
N LEU A 51 -3.99 -11.64 -5.86
CA LEU A 51 -5.04 -12.35 -6.61
C LEU A 51 -4.75 -12.52 -8.10
N ARG A 52 -3.91 -11.68 -8.68
CA ARG A 52 -3.51 -11.84 -10.09
C ARG A 52 -2.82 -13.18 -10.40
N CYS A 53 -2.34 -13.91 -9.38
CA CYS A 53 -1.68 -15.19 -9.53
C CYS A 53 -2.31 -16.25 -8.59
N ALA A 54 -3.32 -16.98 -9.07
CA ALA A 54 -4.01 -18.01 -8.30
C ALA A 54 -3.04 -19.06 -7.74
N ARG A 55 -2.03 -19.50 -8.52
CA ARG A 55 -1.00 -20.44 -8.05
C ARG A 55 -0.25 -19.92 -6.82
N LYS A 56 0.14 -18.64 -6.82
CA LYS A 56 0.81 -18.00 -5.67
C LYS A 56 -0.11 -17.95 -4.44
N CYS A 57 -1.39 -17.66 -4.64
CA CYS A 57 -2.39 -17.65 -3.59
C CYS A 57 -2.57 -19.04 -2.99
N TRP A 58 -2.70 -20.06 -3.82
CA TRP A 58 -2.84 -21.45 -3.40
C TRP A 58 -1.67 -21.93 -2.52
N PHE A 59 -0.42 -21.69 -2.94
CA PHE A 59 0.75 -22.01 -2.13
C PHE A 59 0.78 -21.24 -0.81
N ARG A 60 0.36 -19.98 -0.82
CA ARG A 60 0.28 -19.14 0.39
C ARG A 60 -0.70 -19.71 1.41
N LEU A 61 -1.91 -20.08 0.97
CA LEU A 61 -2.93 -20.66 1.84
C LEU A 61 -2.48 -21.98 2.47
N ARG A 62 -1.74 -22.79 1.73
CA ARG A 62 -1.14 -24.03 2.24
C ARG A 62 0.05 -23.84 3.16
N GLY A 63 0.58 -22.61 3.25
CA GLY A 63 1.78 -22.30 4.03
C GLY A 63 3.04 -22.93 3.46
N SER A 64 3.08 -23.13 2.13
CA SER A 64 4.28 -23.66 1.47
C SER A 64 5.42 -22.63 1.55
N GLU A 65 6.60 -23.11 1.92
CA GLU A 65 7.82 -22.30 1.91
C GLU A 65 8.26 -22.03 0.46
N PRO A 66 8.86 -20.87 0.18
CA PRO A 66 9.38 -20.57 -1.14
C PRO A 66 10.65 -21.39 -1.42
N ASP A 67 10.80 -21.88 -2.64
CA ASP A 67 11.99 -22.64 -3.09
C ASP A 67 13.26 -21.76 -3.11
N VAL A 68 13.10 -20.44 -3.16
CA VAL A 68 14.21 -19.48 -3.20
C VAL A 68 14.04 -18.45 -2.09
N ILE A 69 15.05 -18.34 -1.24
CA ILE A 69 15.15 -17.27 -0.24
C ILE A 69 15.57 -15.99 -0.95
N GLN A 70 14.72 -14.97 -0.90
CA GLN A 70 15.04 -13.66 -1.47
C GLN A 70 16.18 -13.00 -0.69
N ALA A 71 17.17 -12.49 -1.42
CA ALA A 71 18.18 -11.61 -0.82
C ALA A 71 17.54 -10.28 -0.36
N PRO A 72 18.07 -9.63 0.68
CA PRO A 72 17.66 -8.30 1.05
C PRO A 72 17.84 -7.31 -0.11
N ASP A 73 16.79 -6.58 -0.44
CA ASP A 73 16.83 -5.52 -1.45
C ASP A 73 16.59 -4.17 -0.77
N THR A 74 17.65 -3.42 -0.55
CA THR A 74 17.61 -2.11 0.13
C THR A 74 16.92 -1.05 -0.72
N CYS A 75 17.04 -1.12 -2.05
CA CYS A 75 16.36 -0.19 -2.95
C CYS A 75 14.85 -0.41 -2.93
N LEU A 76 14.41 -1.66 -2.94
CA LEU A 76 13.00 -2.01 -2.84
C LEU A 76 12.42 -1.57 -1.48
N GLN A 77 13.16 -1.80 -0.38
CA GLN A 77 12.74 -1.35 0.95
C GLN A 77 12.63 0.17 1.04
N TYR A 78 13.62 0.88 0.53
CA TYR A 78 13.60 2.35 0.48
C TYR A 78 12.39 2.88 -0.30
N THR A 79 12.11 2.27 -1.45
CA THR A 79 10.93 2.63 -2.27
C THR A 79 9.62 2.39 -1.51
N ALA A 80 9.53 1.27 -0.77
CA ALA A 80 8.36 0.95 0.05
C ALA A 80 8.19 1.93 1.22
N ASP A 81 9.28 2.29 1.90
CA ASP A 81 9.26 3.24 3.03
C ASP A 81 8.82 4.65 2.57
N ILE A 82 9.32 5.12 1.42
CA ILE A 82 8.86 6.38 0.82
C ILE A 82 7.37 6.28 0.48
N GLY A 83 6.94 5.19 -0.17
CA GLY A 83 5.53 4.96 -0.50
C GLY A 83 4.64 5.09 0.72
N THR A 84 4.96 4.37 1.80
CA THR A 84 4.21 4.41 3.06
C THR A 84 4.14 5.82 3.66
N SER A 85 5.27 6.54 3.70
CA SER A 85 5.32 7.91 4.23
C SER A 85 4.47 8.87 3.39
N ARG A 86 4.50 8.73 2.06
CA ARG A 86 3.71 9.56 1.15
C ARG A 86 2.22 9.26 1.27
N HIS A 87 1.83 7.98 1.35
CA HIS A 87 0.42 7.59 1.60
C HIS A 87 -0.13 8.28 2.85
N GLN A 88 0.58 8.20 3.98
CA GLN A 88 0.15 8.85 5.23
C GLN A 88 -0.02 10.37 5.09
N ALA A 89 0.91 11.03 4.40
CA ALA A 89 0.83 12.48 4.17
C ALA A 89 -0.37 12.85 3.29
N ILE A 90 -0.60 12.12 2.20
CA ILE A 90 -1.72 12.34 1.28
C ILE A 90 -3.05 12.06 1.99
N GLN A 91 -3.18 10.95 2.70
CA GLN A 91 -4.37 10.60 3.49
C GLN A 91 -4.70 11.68 4.52
N THR A 92 -3.68 12.20 5.24
CA THR A 92 -3.86 13.29 6.20
C THR A 92 -4.37 14.56 5.51
N ASN A 93 -3.81 14.94 4.37
CA ASN A 93 -4.24 16.12 3.63
C ASN A 93 -5.67 15.95 3.11
N LEU A 94 -5.99 14.79 2.55
CA LEU A 94 -7.32 14.51 2.02
C LEU A 94 -8.38 14.44 3.12
N SER A 95 -8.08 13.82 4.26
CA SER A 95 -9.02 13.78 5.38
C SER A 95 -9.28 15.16 5.97
N ASN A 96 -8.25 16.02 6.05
CA ASN A 96 -8.43 17.42 6.46
C ASN A 96 -9.25 18.24 5.45
N MET A 97 -9.05 18.00 4.15
CA MET A 97 -9.77 18.67 3.07
C MET A 97 -11.25 18.26 3.04
N LEU A 98 -11.52 16.97 3.23
CA LEU A 98 -12.86 16.39 3.05
C LEU A 98 -13.71 16.43 4.32
N GLY A 99 -13.10 16.48 5.50
CA GLY A 99 -13.82 16.47 6.77
C GLY A 99 -14.74 15.26 6.90
N ASP A 100 -16.05 15.50 7.07
CA ASP A 100 -17.06 14.45 7.24
C ASP A 100 -17.28 13.60 5.96
N GLN A 101 -16.76 14.04 4.83
CA GLN A 101 -16.76 13.26 3.59
C GLN A 101 -15.67 12.19 3.53
N TRP A 102 -14.72 12.19 4.48
CA TRP A 102 -13.77 11.11 4.68
C TRP A 102 -14.38 10.09 5.66
N LEU A 103 -14.81 8.95 5.14
CA LEU A 103 -15.45 7.92 5.93
C LEU A 103 -14.42 6.99 6.57
N SER A 104 -14.61 6.64 7.85
CA SER A 104 -13.91 5.48 8.37
C SER A 104 -14.49 4.20 7.77
N VAL A 105 -13.69 3.15 7.65
CA VAL A 105 -14.18 1.85 7.15
C VAL A 105 -15.26 1.29 8.06
N ASP A 106 -15.14 1.54 9.36
CA ASP A 106 -16.11 1.08 10.37
C ASP A 106 -17.45 1.76 10.21
N ASP A 107 -17.45 3.10 10.04
CA ASP A 107 -18.66 3.88 9.77
C ASP A 107 -19.30 3.43 8.45
N TYR A 108 -18.48 3.26 7.39
CA TYR A 108 -18.98 2.81 6.10
C TYR A 108 -19.64 1.43 6.17
N LEU A 109 -18.98 0.44 6.79
CA LEU A 109 -19.53 -0.90 6.90
C LEU A 109 -20.79 -0.94 7.77
N SER A 110 -20.89 -0.05 8.77
CA SER A 110 -22.10 0.06 9.59
C SER A 110 -23.32 0.63 8.84
N MET A 111 -23.09 1.34 7.72
CA MET A 111 -24.16 1.84 6.85
C MET A 111 -24.73 0.76 5.91
N LEU A 112 -24.06 -0.40 5.80
CA LEU A 112 -24.49 -1.48 4.94
C LEU A 112 -25.45 -2.41 5.71
N ASP A 113 -26.72 -2.44 5.31
CA ASP A 113 -27.76 -3.27 5.97
C ASP A 113 -27.47 -4.77 5.92
N ASP A 114 -26.71 -5.23 4.93
CA ASP A 114 -26.43 -6.65 4.69
C ASP A 114 -25.00 -6.85 4.18
N TYR A 115 -24.03 -6.72 5.10
CA TYR A 115 -22.64 -7.04 4.78
C TYR A 115 -22.40 -8.54 4.96
N PRO A 116 -22.00 -9.28 3.89
CA PRO A 116 -22.09 -10.74 3.86
C PRO A 116 -20.93 -11.47 4.54
N TYR A 117 -19.94 -10.74 5.06
CA TYR A 117 -18.72 -11.35 5.60
C TYR A 117 -18.57 -11.09 7.09
N ASP A 118 -18.13 -12.13 7.82
CA ASP A 118 -17.59 -11.95 9.17
C ASP A 118 -16.21 -11.30 9.08
N TYR A 119 -16.03 -10.18 9.74
CA TYR A 119 -14.81 -9.40 9.65
C TYR A 119 -14.33 -8.89 11.01
N SER A 120 -13.04 -8.58 11.05
CA SER A 120 -12.44 -7.80 12.13
C SER A 120 -11.66 -6.62 11.57
N ILE A 121 -11.65 -5.51 12.29
CA ILE A 121 -10.95 -4.28 11.90
C ILE A 121 -9.84 -3.98 12.90
N ARG A 122 -8.69 -3.56 12.38
CA ARG A 122 -7.60 -2.95 13.17
C ARG A 122 -7.18 -1.64 12.54
N LYS A 123 -7.13 -0.60 13.35
CA LYS A 123 -6.65 0.71 12.91
C LYS A 123 -5.12 0.81 13.04
N TYR A 124 -4.46 1.27 11.97
CA TYR A 124 -3.03 1.58 11.92
C TYR A 124 -2.84 2.98 11.32
N GLY A 125 -2.66 3.99 12.17
CA GLY A 125 -2.60 5.38 11.70
C GLY A 125 -3.91 5.81 11.04
N MET A 126 -3.86 6.14 9.75
CA MET A 126 -5.03 6.48 8.94
C MET A 126 -5.68 5.27 8.28
N GLU A 127 -4.99 4.14 8.21
CA GLU A 127 -5.48 2.94 7.53
C GLU A 127 -6.27 2.04 8.48
N TYR A 128 -7.29 1.41 7.92
CA TYR A 128 -8.06 0.37 8.58
C TYR A 128 -7.80 -0.97 7.91
N GLN A 129 -7.12 -1.86 8.62
CA GLN A 129 -6.92 -3.22 8.16
C GLN A 129 -8.15 -4.07 8.45
N ILE A 130 -8.76 -4.59 7.39
CA ILE A 130 -9.90 -5.48 7.44
C ILE A 130 -9.39 -6.91 7.26
N SER A 131 -9.86 -7.81 8.12
CA SER A 131 -9.59 -9.24 7.99
C SER A 131 -10.93 -9.96 7.91
N ILE A 132 -11.15 -10.65 6.80
CA ILE A 132 -12.31 -11.53 6.55
C ILE A 132 -11.86 -12.96 6.86
N GLU A 133 -12.68 -13.73 7.59
CA GLU A 133 -12.34 -15.10 7.95
C GLU A 133 -12.54 -16.06 6.79
N TYR A 134 -13.63 -15.88 6.06
CA TYR A 134 -13.91 -16.70 4.87
C TYR A 134 -14.49 -15.84 3.73
N PRO A 135 -13.81 -15.83 2.58
CA PRO A 135 -12.46 -16.35 2.32
C PRO A 135 -11.39 -15.65 3.17
N PRO A 136 -10.28 -16.33 3.53
CA PRO A 136 -9.27 -15.75 4.40
C PRO A 136 -8.48 -14.64 3.71
N ILE A 137 -9.03 -13.44 3.68
CA ILE A 137 -8.48 -12.25 3.02
C ILE A 137 -8.21 -11.15 4.03
N ARG A 138 -7.05 -10.50 3.90
CA ARG A 138 -6.70 -9.31 4.67
C ARG A 138 -6.29 -8.20 3.75
N PHE A 139 -6.87 -7.02 3.96
CA PHE A 139 -6.59 -5.83 3.16
C PHE A 139 -6.71 -4.55 3.98
N ALA A 140 -6.11 -3.49 3.47
CA ALA A 140 -6.36 -2.13 3.89
C ALA A 140 -6.51 -1.29 2.62
N CYS A 141 -7.56 -0.52 2.52
CA CYS A 141 -7.70 0.49 1.49
C CYS A 141 -7.17 1.83 2.01
N ASP A 142 -6.73 2.68 1.11
CA ASP A 142 -6.16 3.98 1.48
C ASP A 142 -7.23 4.96 1.98
N GLY A 143 -8.50 4.79 1.57
CA GLY A 143 -9.62 5.57 2.09
C GLY A 143 -10.96 5.19 1.46
N ILE A 144 -12.04 5.63 2.11
CA ILE A 144 -13.39 5.67 1.56
C ILE A 144 -13.86 7.11 1.66
N ILE A 145 -14.32 7.69 0.57
CA ILE A 145 -14.68 9.10 0.52
C ILE A 145 -16.04 9.30 -0.14
N VAL A 146 -16.72 10.37 0.25
CA VAL A 146 -17.89 10.88 -0.45
C VAL A 146 -17.44 12.06 -1.30
N TRP A 147 -17.68 11.98 -2.61
CA TRP A 147 -17.35 13.06 -3.54
C TRP A 147 -18.45 13.20 -4.59
N ASN A 148 -18.98 14.42 -4.75
CA ASN A 148 -20.12 14.69 -5.64
C ASN A 148 -21.30 13.73 -5.41
N ASP A 149 -21.68 13.53 -4.16
CA ASP A 149 -22.79 12.68 -3.71
C ASP A 149 -22.62 11.17 -4.05
N LYS A 150 -21.40 10.75 -4.36
CA LYS A 150 -21.05 9.34 -4.58
C LYS A 150 -20.00 8.86 -3.59
N ILE A 151 -20.07 7.59 -3.26
CA ILE A 151 -19.05 6.91 -2.44
C ILE A 151 -17.98 6.33 -3.36
N PHE A 152 -16.73 6.67 -3.08
CA PHE A 152 -15.56 6.16 -3.79
C PHE A 152 -14.63 5.41 -2.86
N LEU A 153 -14.11 4.29 -3.34
CA LEU A 153 -12.87 3.74 -2.84
C LEU A 153 -11.71 4.63 -3.29
N LEU A 154 -10.87 5.06 -2.38
CA LEU A 154 -9.63 5.76 -2.71
C LEU A 154 -8.45 4.78 -2.65
N GLU A 155 -7.66 4.78 -3.72
CA GLU A 155 -6.39 4.07 -3.79
C GLU A 155 -5.28 5.03 -4.19
N ILE A 156 -4.22 5.11 -3.38
CA ILE A 156 -3.07 6.00 -3.60
C ILE A 156 -1.90 5.18 -4.10
N LYS A 157 -1.23 5.66 -5.12
CA LYS A 157 -0.02 5.03 -5.66
C LYS A 157 1.06 6.08 -5.86
N THR A 158 2.28 5.75 -5.46
CA THR A 158 3.44 6.57 -5.77
C THR A 158 4.29 5.90 -6.83
N THR A 159 4.85 6.66 -7.74
CA THR A 159 5.69 6.12 -8.81
C THR A 159 6.86 7.06 -9.12
N ASP A 160 7.82 6.61 -9.91
CA ASP A 160 8.86 7.47 -10.47
C ASP A 160 8.31 8.35 -11.59
N TYR A 161 9.01 9.46 -11.86
CA TYR A 161 8.57 10.43 -12.87
C TYR A 161 8.41 9.83 -14.27
N SER A 162 9.34 8.97 -14.70
CA SER A 162 9.25 8.36 -16.03
C SER A 162 7.98 7.53 -16.20
N SER A 163 7.69 6.69 -15.20
CA SER A 163 6.44 5.92 -15.16
C SER A 163 5.22 6.82 -15.06
N TRP A 164 5.28 7.87 -14.22
CA TRP A 164 4.17 8.80 -14.02
C TRP A 164 3.87 9.60 -15.31
N ASN A 165 4.92 10.09 -15.99
CA ASN A 165 4.77 10.88 -17.20
C ASN A 165 4.09 10.08 -18.33
N SER A 166 4.43 8.80 -18.45
CA SER A 166 3.85 7.90 -19.47
C SER A 166 2.46 7.37 -19.10
N LEU A 167 1.98 7.62 -17.87
CA LEU A 167 0.73 7.07 -17.37
C LEU A 167 -0.48 7.79 -17.97
N THR A 168 -1.25 7.10 -18.80
CA THR A 168 -2.51 7.56 -19.40
C THR A 168 -3.74 6.90 -18.79
N GLU A 169 -3.54 5.79 -18.10
CA GLU A 169 -4.57 5.01 -17.40
C GLU A 169 -3.95 4.30 -16.18
N PRO A 170 -4.74 3.81 -15.21
CA PRO A 170 -4.22 3.04 -14.10
C PRO A 170 -3.46 1.80 -14.56
N LYS A 171 -2.31 1.54 -13.93
CA LYS A 171 -1.50 0.35 -14.25
C LYS A 171 -2.32 -0.93 -14.05
N SER A 172 -2.30 -1.82 -15.03
CA SER A 172 -3.04 -3.09 -15.02
C SER A 172 -2.72 -3.95 -13.78
N VAL A 173 -1.49 -3.85 -13.25
CA VAL A 173 -1.06 -4.57 -12.04
C VAL A 173 -1.79 -4.14 -10.78
N HIS A 174 -2.43 -2.98 -10.76
CA HIS A 174 -3.21 -2.48 -9.62
C HIS A 174 -4.71 -2.81 -9.75
N MET A 175 -5.19 -3.14 -10.98
CA MET A 175 -6.62 -3.30 -11.24
C MET A 175 -7.26 -4.45 -10.45
N ASP A 176 -6.60 -5.62 -10.36
CA ASP A 176 -7.15 -6.75 -9.59
C ASP A 176 -7.23 -6.42 -8.09
N GLN A 177 -6.28 -5.65 -7.58
CA GLN A 177 -6.30 -5.17 -6.19
C GLN A 177 -7.50 -4.25 -5.95
N ILE A 178 -7.68 -3.24 -6.80
CA ILE A 178 -8.75 -2.25 -6.66
C ILE A 178 -10.12 -2.92 -6.84
N LYS A 179 -10.28 -3.77 -7.86
CA LYS A 179 -11.51 -4.56 -8.06
C LYS A 179 -11.84 -5.43 -6.84
N CYS A 180 -10.83 -6.04 -6.23
CA CYS A 180 -11.03 -6.85 -5.03
C CYS A 180 -11.51 -5.99 -3.85
N TYR A 181 -10.93 -4.83 -3.62
CA TYR A 181 -11.42 -3.92 -2.59
C TYR A 181 -12.86 -3.48 -2.86
N CYS A 182 -13.16 -3.05 -4.09
CA CYS A 182 -14.49 -2.65 -4.49
C CYS A 182 -15.52 -3.79 -4.31
N THR A 183 -15.15 -5.02 -4.69
CA THR A 183 -16.01 -6.20 -4.53
C THR A 183 -16.27 -6.50 -3.05
N LEU A 184 -15.22 -6.50 -2.22
CA LEU A 184 -15.33 -6.83 -0.80
C LEU A 184 -16.06 -5.75 0.01
N LEU A 185 -15.93 -4.48 -0.40
CA LEU A 185 -16.59 -3.34 0.25
C LEU A 185 -17.94 -2.99 -0.39
N LYS A 186 -18.35 -3.67 -1.47
CA LYS A 186 -19.56 -3.34 -2.25
C LYS A 186 -19.58 -1.89 -2.78
N ILE A 187 -18.42 -1.34 -3.12
CA ILE A 187 -18.26 0.00 -3.71
C ILE A 187 -18.05 -0.14 -5.21
N HIS A 188 -18.88 0.51 -6.02
CA HIS A 188 -18.77 0.44 -7.48
C HIS A 188 -17.77 1.41 -8.09
N ASP A 189 -17.50 2.52 -7.40
CA ASP A 189 -16.69 3.61 -7.93
C ASP A 189 -15.36 3.70 -7.17
N ALA A 190 -14.27 3.95 -7.88
CA ALA A 190 -12.95 4.13 -7.27
C ALA A 190 -12.23 5.34 -7.86
N LEU A 191 -11.48 6.04 -7.02
CA LEU A 191 -10.51 7.05 -7.41
C LEU A 191 -9.10 6.49 -7.19
N VAL A 192 -8.29 6.51 -8.25
CA VAL A 192 -6.91 6.07 -8.18
C VAL A 192 -6.00 7.28 -8.34
N LEU A 193 -5.39 7.69 -7.25
CA LEU A 193 -4.51 8.85 -7.18
C LEU A 193 -3.05 8.42 -7.32
N TYR A 194 -2.39 8.84 -8.40
CA TYR A 194 -0.97 8.62 -8.60
C TYR A 194 -0.19 9.89 -8.28
N GLU A 195 0.81 9.75 -7.42
CA GLU A 195 1.79 10.80 -7.13
C GLU A 195 3.12 10.46 -7.79
N ASP A 196 3.70 11.44 -8.49
CA ASP A 196 5.11 11.41 -8.85
C ASP A 196 5.99 11.72 -7.63
N ARG A 197 6.91 10.81 -7.30
CA ARG A 197 7.80 10.98 -6.13
C ARG A 197 8.90 12.02 -6.32
N GLN A 198 9.13 12.48 -7.54
CA GLN A 198 10.22 13.41 -7.84
C GLN A 198 9.78 14.86 -7.73
N TYR A 199 8.60 15.18 -8.25
CA TYR A 199 8.10 16.56 -8.32
C TYR A 199 6.81 16.78 -7.52
N GLY A 200 6.18 15.71 -7.01
CA GLY A 200 4.94 15.79 -6.23
C GLY A 200 3.72 16.16 -7.07
N GLU A 201 3.74 15.85 -8.36
CA GLU A 201 2.61 16.06 -9.25
C GLU A 201 1.62 14.88 -9.15
N TYR A 202 0.35 15.15 -9.47
CA TYR A 202 -0.71 14.17 -9.31
C TYR A 202 -1.46 13.90 -10.61
N LYS A 203 -1.88 12.63 -10.79
CA LYS A 203 -2.89 12.21 -11.76
C LYS A 203 -3.96 11.42 -11.01
N CYS A 204 -5.23 11.70 -11.31
CA CYS A 204 -6.35 10.99 -10.72
C CYS A 204 -7.18 10.33 -11.82
N TYR A 205 -7.57 9.08 -11.61
CA TYR A 205 -8.41 8.31 -12.51
C TYR A 205 -9.65 7.84 -11.77
N GLU A 206 -10.81 8.11 -12.36
CA GLU A 206 -12.09 7.57 -11.89
C GLU A 206 -12.34 6.24 -12.60
N LEU A 207 -12.71 5.22 -11.83
CA LEU A 207 -13.05 3.88 -12.31
C LEU A 207 -14.45 3.53 -11.85
N HIS A 208 -15.18 2.83 -12.70
CA HIS A 208 -16.48 2.26 -12.36
C HIS A 208 -16.46 0.76 -12.60
N PHE A 209 -16.86 -0.02 -11.60
CA PHE A 209 -16.92 -1.48 -11.65
C PHE A 209 -18.36 -1.97 -11.65
N THR A 210 -18.62 -2.89 -12.55
CA THR A 210 -19.93 -3.50 -12.73
C THR A 210 -20.10 -4.75 -11.86
N GLN A 211 -21.31 -5.28 -11.79
CA GLN A 211 -21.58 -6.57 -11.14
C GLN A 211 -20.78 -7.72 -11.79
N ASN A 212 -20.48 -7.63 -13.08
CA ASN A 212 -19.63 -8.64 -13.76
C ASN A 212 -18.19 -8.60 -13.25
N ASP A 213 -17.65 -7.42 -12.94
CA ASP A 213 -16.32 -7.30 -12.32
C ASP A 213 -16.30 -7.92 -10.93
N PHE A 214 -17.35 -7.73 -10.16
CA PHE A 214 -17.50 -8.33 -8.83
C PHE A 214 -17.62 -9.86 -8.91
N SER A 215 -18.41 -10.37 -9.85
CA SER A 215 -18.51 -11.81 -10.08
C SER A 215 -17.16 -12.41 -10.48
N TYR A 216 -16.43 -11.75 -11.37
CA TYR A 216 -15.07 -12.18 -11.76
C TYR A 216 -14.12 -12.31 -10.55
N ILE A 217 -14.14 -11.36 -9.63
CA ILE A 217 -13.29 -11.41 -8.43
C ILE A 217 -13.74 -12.53 -7.48
N LYS A 218 -15.06 -12.72 -7.29
CA LYS A 218 -15.61 -13.80 -6.47
C LYS A 218 -15.21 -15.17 -7.02
N ASP A 219 -15.45 -15.41 -8.31
CA ASP A 219 -15.07 -16.65 -8.98
C ASP A 219 -13.57 -16.94 -8.85
N ARG A 220 -12.76 -15.89 -8.92
CA ARG A 220 -11.31 -16.01 -8.77
C ARG A 220 -10.89 -16.35 -7.35
N ILE A 221 -11.56 -15.81 -6.35
CA ILE A 221 -11.32 -16.15 -4.94
C ILE A 221 -11.78 -17.59 -4.67
N ASP A 222 -12.94 -18.00 -5.17
CA ASP A 222 -13.50 -19.34 -4.98
C ASP A 222 -12.67 -20.42 -5.69
N TYR A 223 -11.97 -20.07 -6.78
CA TYR A 223 -11.07 -20.96 -7.50
C TYR A 223 -9.76 -21.25 -6.75
N ILE A 224 -9.32 -20.41 -5.81
CA ILE A 224 -8.07 -20.52 -5.06
C ILE A 224 -8.22 -21.43 -3.85
#